data_8625c754588b21b06ba6b9ddfd55479b
#
_entry.id   8625c754588b21b06ba6b9ddfd55479b
#
_cell.length_a   1.000
_cell.length_b   1.000
_cell.length_c   1.000
_cell.angle_alpha   90.00
_cell.angle_beta   90.00
_cell.angle_gamma   90.00
#
_symmetry.space_group_name_H-M   'P 1'
#
loop_
_entity.id
_entity.type
_entity.pdbx_description
1 polymer ?
#
loop_
_entity_poly.entity_id
_entity_poly.type
_entity_poly.pdbx_seq_one_letter_code
_entity_poly.pdbx_strand_id
1 'polypeptide(L)'
;GIARDTWRYFERCVSAQDRHLPPDNLQTAPHDMLARRTSPTNIGLYLLSAACARRFGWIGAQDLLTRLEATTATLLTLQRHRGHFLNWYDTRTRAPLLPMYVSTVDSGNLSGHLLAAAQACRALAHSPHDAQAIRRALDLSLRRLTPQLARVPELLPDGSALARLLGLHDALAECARDPA
;
A
#
# COMPACT_ATOMS: atom_id res chain seq x y z
N GLY A 1 -14.91 -1.04 -2.10
CA GLY A 1 -14.92 -0.86 -3.54
C GLY A 1 -13.59 -1.26 -4.17
N ILE A 2 -13.52 -1.32 -5.51
CA ILE A 2 -12.38 -1.84 -6.30
C ILE A 2 -11.03 -1.27 -5.84
N ALA A 3 -10.91 0.04 -5.68
CA ALA A 3 -9.65 0.68 -5.26
C ALA A 3 -9.11 0.15 -3.93
N ARG A 4 -9.98 -0.10 -2.93
CA ARG A 4 -9.57 -0.68 -1.65
C ARG A 4 -9.13 -2.14 -1.82
N ASP A 5 -9.78 -2.87 -2.69
CA ASP A 5 -9.43 -4.28 -2.96
C ASP A 5 -8.10 -4.37 -3.72
N THR A 6 -7.84 -3.44 -4.64
CA THR A 6 -6.53 -3.28 -5.30
C THR A 6 -5.43 -2.95 -4.30
N TRP A 7 -5.68 -2.03 -3.33
CA TRP A 7 -4.71 -1.72 -2.29
C TRP A 7 -4.37 -2.94 -1.43
N ARG A 8 -5.32 -3.82 -1.13
CA ARG A 8 -5.10 -5.06 -0.37
C ARG A 8 -4.06 -5.99 -1.00
N TYR A 9 -3.92 -5.96 -2.32
CA TYR A 9 -2.84 -6.69 -2.99
C TYR A 9 -1.48 -6.25 -2.46
N PHE A 10 -1.23 -4.95 -2.41
CA PHE A 10 0.03 -4.42 -1.88
C PHE A 10 0.19 -4.64 -0.37
N GLU A 11 -0.88 -4.47 0.41
CA GLU A 11 -0.85 -4.76 1.86
C GLU A 11 -0.43 -6.20 2.15
N ARG A 12 -0.90 -7.16 1.36
CA ARG A 12 -0.62 -8.60 1.56
C ARG A 12 0.72 -9.03 0.98
N CYS A 13 1.11 -8.47 -0.15
CA CYS A 13 2.18 -9.01 -0.98
C CYS A 13 3.51 -8.27 -0.83
N VAL A 14 3.51 -7.02 -0.35
CA VAL A 14 4.75 -6.28 -0.10
C VAL A 14 5.21 -6.51 1.33
N SER A 15 6.32 -7.20 1.50
CA SER A 15 6.82 -7.64 2.80
C SER A 15 8.33 -7.42 2.96
N ALA A 16 8.83 -7.49 4.19
CA ALA A 16 10.26 -7.46 4.48
C ALA A 16 11.02 -8.64 3.85
N GLN A 17 10.37 -9.81 3.71
CA GLN A 17 10.95 -10.97 3.03
C GLN A 17 11.23 -10.69 1.56
N ASP A 18 10.38 -9.90 0.92
CA ASP A 18 10.51 -9.45 -0.47
C ASP A 18 11.18 -8.07 -0.56
N ARG A 19 11.97 -7.70 0.47
CA ARG A 19 12.72 -6.44 0.52
C ARG A 19 11.88 -5.19 0.29
N HIS A 20 10.61 -5.24 0.69
CA HIS A 20 9.63 -4.17 0.46
C HIS A 20 9.40 -3.82 -1.02
N LEU A 21 9.72 -4.75 -1.92
CA LEU A 21 9.43 -4.64 -3.35
C LEU A 21 8.07 -5.26 -3.66
N PRO A 22 7.25 -4.61 -4.50
CA PRO A 22 5.98 -5.19 -4.93
C PRO A 22 6.25 -6.35 -5.90
N PRO A 23 5.57 -7.49 -5.75
CA PRO A 23 5.63 -8.55 -6.73
C PRO A 23 4.91 -8.15 -8.03
N ASP A 24 5.11 -8.91 -9.09
CA ASP A 24 4.51 -8.65 -10.39
C ASP A 24 3.00 -8.92 -10.38
N ASN A 25 2.61 -10.08 -9.89
CA ASN A 25 1.20 -10.47 -9.79
C ASN A 25 0.98 -11.56 -8.75
N LEU A 26 -0.27 -11.78 -8.40
CA LEU A 26 -0.76 -12.91 -7.62
C LEU A 26 -1.77 -13.68 -8.47
N GLN A 27 -1.41 -14.89 -8.88
CA GLN A 27 -2.31 -15.82 -9.50
C GLN A 27 -3.10 -16.56 -8.41
N THR A 28 -4.42 -16.63 -8.53
CA THR A 28 -5.30 -17.26 -7.52
C THR A 28 -5.93 -18.57 -7.97
N ALA A 29 -5.77 -18.95 -9.23
CA ALA A 29 -6.28 -20.19 -9.78
C ALA A 29 -5.22 -20.86 -10.65
N PRO A 30 -5.03 -22.21 -10.57
CA PRO A 30 -5.74 -23.17 -9.72
C PRO A 30 -5.35 -23.12 -8.23
N HIS A 31 -4.27 -22.43 -7.89
CA HIS A 31 -3.78 -22.18 -6.51
C HIS A 31 -3.05 -20.85 -6.45
N ASP A 32 -2.94 -20.31 -5.26
CA ASP A 32 -2.25 -19.03 -5.03
C ASP A 32 -0.77 -19.15 -5.40
N MET A 33 -0.31 -18.33 -6.35
CA MET A 33 1.09 -18.25 -6.75
C MET A 33 1.50 -16.77 -6.89
N LEU A 34 2.46 -16.36 -6.07
CA LEU A 34 3.00 -15.00 -6.09
C LEU A 34 4.22 -14.95 -7.00
N ALA A 35 4.16 -14.13 -8.05
CA ALA A 35 5.28 -13.90 -8.95
C ALA A 35 6.30 -12.96 -8.30
N ARG A 36 7.34 -13.53 -7.69
CA ARG A 36 8.35 -12.82 -6.88
C ARG A 36 9.41 -12.15 -7.73
N ARG A 37 8.96 -11.39 -8.69
CA ARG A 37 9.76 -10.48 -9.53
C ARG A 37 9.10 -9.11 -9.56
N THR A 38 9.88 -8.08 -9.79
CA THR A 38 9.40 -6.70 -9.88
C THR A 38 10.05 -5.96 -11.04
N SER A 39 9.36 -4.97 -11.57
CA SER A 39 9.88 -4.03 -12.55
C SER A 39 9.91 -2.61 -11.99
N PRO A 40 10.64 -1.67 -12.63
CA PRO A 40 10.57 -0.26 -12.24
C PRO A 40 9.14 0.29 -12.28
N THR A 41 8.30 -0.12 -13.24
CA THR A 41 6.89 0.24 -13.29
C THR A 41 6.14 -0.24 -12.04
N ASN A 42 6.31 -1.51 -11.64
CA ASN A 42 5.64 -2.07 -10.48
C ASN A 42 6.02 -1.31 -9.20
N ILE A 43 7.30 -0.98 -9.04
CA ILE A 43 7.79 -0.21 -7.88
C ILE A 43 7.14 1.18 -7.86
N GLY A 44 7.15 1.87 -9.00
CA GLY A 44 6.53 3.20 -9.10
C GLY A 44 5.03 3.18 -8.80
N LEU A 45 4.29 2.19 -9.33
CA LEU A 45 2.86 2.00 -9.05
C LEU A 45 2.59 1.74 -7.56
N TYR A 46 3.43 0.94 -6.91
CA TYR A 46 3.29 0.70 -5.47
C TYR A 46 3.47 1.97 -4.65
N LEU A 47 4.53 2.75 -4.91
CA LEU A 47 4.79 4.01 -4.19
C LEU A 47 3.63 4.99 -4.35
N LEU A 48 3.10 5.13 -5.56
CA LEU A 48 1.94 5.98 -5.82
C LEU A 48 0.67 5.43 -5.16
N SER A 49 0.47 4.11 -5.19
CA SER A 49 -0.67 3.46 -4.51
C SER A 49 -0.63 3.66 -3.00
N ALA A 50 0.54 3.65 -2.38
CA ALA A 50 0.70 3.96 -0.96
C ALA A 50 0.31 5.41 -0.64
N ALA A 51 0.72 6.37 -1.47
CA ALA A 51 0.31 7.76 -1.34
C ALA A 51 -1.22 7.92 -1.50
N CYS A 52 -1.83 7.22 -2.47
CA CYS A 52 -3.28 7.18 -2.63
C CYS A 52 -3.98 6.56 -1.42
N ALA A 53 -3.46 5.45 -0.89
CA ALA A 53 -4.01 4.79 0.30
C ALA A 53 -4.02 5.72 1.51
N ARG A 54 -2.97 6.52 1.69
CA ARG A 54 -2.93 7.58 2.70
C ARG A 54 -3.99 8.66 2.44
N ARG A 55 -4.12 9.11 1.19
CA ARG A 55 -5.12 10.12 0.82
C ARG A 55 -6.55 9.64 1.05
N PHE A 56 -6.80 8.33 0.87
CA PHE A 56 -8.09 7.71 1.18
C PHE A 56 -8.28 7.37 2.68
N GLY A 57 -7.29 7.64 3.53
CA GLY A 57 -7.35 7.34 4.95
C GLY A 57 -7.20 5.85 5.30
N TRP A 58 -6.75 5.02 4.36
CA TRP A 58 -6.60 3.57 4.59
C TRP A 58 -5.34 3.22 5.37
N ILE A 59 -4.35 4.07 5.34
CA ILE A 59 -3.10 3.98 6.11
C ILE A 59 -2.78 5.32 6.77
N GLY A 60 -2.07 5.27 7.90
CA GLY A 60 -1.58 6.45 8.60
C GLY A 60 -0.38 7.11 7.91
N ALA A 61 0.00 8.31 8.35
CA ALA A 61 1.17 9.00 7.83
C ALA A 61 2.46 8.21 8.13
N GLN A 62 2.59 7.65 9.33
CA GLN A 62 3.75 6.85 9.72
C GLN A 62 3.87 5.57 8.89
N ASP A 63 2.76 4.88 8.60
CA ASP A 63 2.78 3.69 7.73
C ASP A 63 3.19 4.06 6.30
N LEU A 64 2.70 5.18 5.77
CA LEU A 64 3.15 5.69 4.47
C LEU A 64 4.67 5.91 4.46
N LEU A 65 5.20 6.66 5.44
CA LEU A 65 6.64 6.96 5.52
C LEU A 65 7.47 5.68 5.59
N THR A 66 7.11 4.75 6.47
CA THR A 66 7.79 3.45 6.60
C THR A 66 7.84 2.70 5.27
N ARG A 67 6.73 2.67 4.51
CA ARG A 67 6.68 2.01 3.20
C ARG A 67 7.55 2.70 2.16
N LEU A 68 7.46 4.02 2.07
CA LEU A 68 8.25 4.81 1.12
C LEU A 68 9.74 4.67 1.40
N GLU A 69 10.17 4.82 2.65
CA GLU A 69 11.56 4.70 3.08
C GLU A 69 12.13 3.30 2.80
N ALA A 70 11.43 2.25 3.23
CA ALA A 70 11.88 0.87 3.05
C ALA A 70 12.02 0.50 1.56
N THR A 71 11.03 0.87 0.74
CA THR A 71 11.07 0.59 -0.70
C THR A 71 12.14 1.40 -1.40
N THR A 72 12.28 2.69 -1.06
CA THR A 72 13.29 3.56 -1.64
C THR A 72 14.71 3.12 -1.26
N ALA A 73 14.92 2.73 0.00
CA ALA A 73 16.19 2.17 0.45
C ALA A 73 16.57 0.93 -0.37
N THR A 74 15.63 0.02 -0.60
CA THR A 74 15.86 -1.15 -1.46
C THR A 74 16.12 -0.75 -2.91
N LEU A 75 15.34 0.17 -3.48
CA LEU A 75 15.50 0.68 -4.84
C LEU A 75 16.92 1.23 -5.09
N LEU A 76 17.50 1.91 -4.11
CA LEU A 76 18.86 2.46 -4.19
C LEU A 76 19.94 1.37 -4.27
N THR A 77 19.65 0.16 -3.83
CA THR A 77 20.58 -0.98 -3.86
C THR A 77 20.49 -1.84 -5.13
N LEU A 78 19.47 -1.64 -5.96
CA LEU A 78 19.30 -2.42 -7.17
C LEU A 78 20.40 -2.12 -8.19
N GLN A 79 20.88 -3.17 -8.84
CA GLN A 79 21.86 -3.05 -9.92
C GLN A 79 21.30 -2.19 -11.06
N ARG A 80 22.15 -1.32 -11.61
CA ARG A 80 21.81 -0.42 -12.71
C ARG A 80 22.77 -0.58 -13.87
N HIS A 81 22.31 -0.21 -15.04
CA HIS A 81 23.15 -0.07 -16.22
C HIS A 81 23.17 1.40 -16.66
N ARG A 82 24.33 2.06 -16.62
CA ARG A 82 24.48 3.49 -16.97
C ARG A 82 23.46 4.42 -16.31
N GLY A 83 23.15 4.15 -15.02
CA GLY A 83 22.18 4.91 -14.25
C GLY A 83 20.72 4.45 -14.38
N HIS A 84 20.38 3.65 -15.39
CA HIS A 84 19.03 3.12 -15.58
C HIS A 84 18.82 1.81 -14.84
N PHE A 85 17.60 1.60 -14.36
CA PHE A 85 17.20 0.31 -13.82
C PHE A 85 17.02 -0.71 -14.93
N LEU A 86 17.29 -1.98 -14.60
CA LEU A 86 17.02 -3.11 -15.48
C LEU A 86 15.53 -3.46 -15.45
N ASN A 87 15.09 -4.23 -16.43
CA ASN A 87 13.66 -4.51 -16.62
C ASN A 87 13.02 -5.30 -15.46
N TRP A 88 13.72 -6.36 -14.98
CA TRP A 88 13.20 -7.26 -13.97
C TRP A 88 14.22 -7.59 -12.90
N TYR A 89 13.74 -7.66 -11.65
CA TYR A 89 14.52 -8.09 -10.48
C TYR A 89 13.74 -9.14 -9.68
N ASP A 90 14.45 -10.10 -9.11
CA ASP A 90 13.93 -10.96 -8.07
C ASP A 90 13.71 -10.15 -6.79
N THR A 91 12.51 -10.27 -6.18
CA THR A 91 12.15 -9.44 -5.01
C THR A 91 12.93 -9.80 -3.75
N ARG A 92 13.39 -11.05 -3.60
CA ARG A 92 14.09 -11.53 -2.41
C ARG A 92 15.58 -11.28 -2.48
N THR A 93 16.20 -11.65 -3.63
CA THR A 93 17.64 -11.56 -3.83
C THR A 93 18.08 -10.20 -4.35
N ARG A 94 17.16 -9.43 -4.96
CA ARG A 94 17.41 -8.18 -5.70
C ARG A 94 18.25 -8.38 -6.96
N ALA A 95 18.54 -9.62 -7.33
CA ALA A 95 19.27 -9.93 -8.54
C ALA A 95 18.45 -9.58 -9.79
N PRO A 96 19.07 -9.00 -10.82
CA PRO A 96 18.41 -8.81 -12.09
C PRO A 96 18.12 -10.16 -12.74
N LEU A 97 16.99 -10.25 -13.44
CA LEU A 97 16.54 -11.46 -14.14
C LEU A 97 16.94 -11.38 -15.62
N LEU A 98 17.22 -12.54 -16.21
CA LEU A 98 17.54 -12.65 -17.63
C LEU A 98 16.25 -12.71 -18.48
N PRO A 99 16.29 -12.17 -19.71
CA PRO A 99 17.36 -11.37 -20.28
C PRO A 99 17.43 -9.96 -19.64
N MET A 100 18.65 -9.49 -19.33
CA MET A 100 18.85 -8.16 -18.78
C MET A 100 18.80 -7.11 -19.91
N TYR A 101 17.87 -6.16 -19.76
CA TYR A 101 17.79 -4.98 -20.64
C TYR A 101 17.19 -3.78 -19.89
N VAL A 102 17.35 -2.61 -20.45
CA VAL A 102 16.71 -1.38 -19.97
C VAL A 102 15.45 -1.15 -20.79
N SER A 103 14.30 -1.12 -20.09
CA SER A 103 13.03 -0.73 -20.70
C SER A 103 12.86 0.78 -20.57
N THR A 104 12.70 1.50 -21.69
CA THR A 104 12.44 2.93 -21.70
C THR A 104 11.05 3.25 -21.11
N VAL A 105 10.08 2.37 -21.34
CA VAL A 105 8.72 2.50 -20.79
C VAL A 105 8.76 2.39 -19.27
N ASP A 106 9.42 1.34 -18.73
CA ASP A 106 9.52 1.16 -17.28
C ASP A 106 10.30 2.30 -16.62
N SER A 107 11.38 2.77 -17.24
CA SER A 107 12.15 3.91 -16.75
C SER A 107 11.32 5.19 -16.72
N GLY A 108 10.53 5.45 -17.77
CA GLY A 108 9.62 6.59 -17.85
C GLY A 108 8.52 6.52 -16.79
N ASN A 109 7.89 5.35 -16.64
CA ASN A 109 6.85 5.12 -15.65
C ASN A 109 7.38 5.34 -14.21
N LEU A 110 8.52 4.74 -13.87
CA LEU A 110 9.13 4.95 -12.56
C LEU A 110 9.41 6.43 -12.31
N SER A 111 10.00 7.14 -13.27
CA SER A 111 10.32 8.55 -13.14
C SER A 111 9.07 9.40 -12.89
N GLY A 112 8.01 9.18 -13.68
CA GLY A 112 6.73 9.86 -13.50
C GLY A 112 6.08 9.57 -12.14
N HIS A 113 6.09 8.31 -11.70
CA HIS A 113 5.54 7.91 -10.42
C HIS A 113 6.34 8.46 -9.24
N LEU A 114 7.67 8.54 -9.33
CA LEU A 114 8.51 9.16 -8.28
C LEU A 114 8.24 10.65 -8.16
N LEU A 115 8.07 11.37 -9.27
CA LEU A 115 7.68 12.78 -9.25
C LEU A 115 6.30 12.97 -8.60
N ALA A 116 5.33 12.14 -8.96
CA ALA A 116 3.99 12.18 -8.38
C ALA A 116 4.00 11.84 -6.88
N ALA A 117 4.76 10.83 -6.47
CA ALA A 117 4.92 10.46 -5.05
C ALA A 117 5.60 11.59 -4.25
N ALA A 118 6.63 12.23 -4.80
CA ALA A 118 7.28 13.38 -4.18
C ALA A 118 6.32 14.56 -3.98
N GLN A 119 5.46 14.85 -4.95
CA GLN A 119 4.43 15.89 -4.82
C GLN A 119 3.37 15.51 -3.79
N ALA A 120 2.96 14.23 -3.74
CA ALA A 120 2.05 13.75 -2.70
C ALA A 120 2.62 13.91 -1.29
N CYS A 121 3.92 13.61 -1.09
CA CYS A 121 4.61 13.85 0.17
C CYS A 121 4.63 15.33 0.56
N ARG A 122 4.92 16.22 -0.40
CA ARG A 122 4.89 17.67 -0.15
C ARG A 122 3.49 18.14 0.24
N ALA A 123 2.46 17.69 -0.47
CA ALA A 123 1.08 18.02 -0.14
C ALA A 123 0.68 17.53 1.25
N LEU A 124 1.13 16.34 1.66
CA LEU A 124 0.90 15.80 3.01
C LEU A 124 1.61 16.61 4.09
N ALA A 125 2.83 17.10 3.83
CA ALA A 125 3.56 17.95 4.78
C ALA A 125 2.82 19.27 5.09
N HIS A 126 2.04 19.78 4.13
CA HIS A 126 1.26 21.01 4.30
C HIS A 126 -0.20 20.77 4.76
N SER A 127 -0.68 19.53 4.66
CA SER A 127 -2.05 19.14 5.07
C SER A 127 -2.04 17.73 5.67
N PRO A 128 -1.43 17.55 6.84
CA PRO A 128 -1.16 16.21 7.40
C PRO A 128 -2.41 15.47 7.85
N HIS A 129 -3.51 16.19 8.18
CA HIS A 129 -4.72 15.60 8.76
C HIS A 129 -5.93 15.80 7.85
N ASP A 130 -6.48 14.70 7.34
CA ASP A 130 -7.80 14.66 6.70
C ASP A 130 -8.70 13.74 7.54
N ALA A 131 -9.28 14.32 8.60
CA ALA A 131 -10.19 13.61 9.51
C ALA A 131 -11.38 13.01 8.76
N GLN A 132 -11.87 13.69 7.72
CA GLN A 132 -12.98 13.20 6.90
C GLN A 132 -12.60 11.97 6.07
N ALA A 133 -11.38 11.92 5.51
CA ALA A 133 -10.89 10.73 4.81
C ALA A 133 -10.72 9.55 5.75
N ILE A 134 -10.18 9.77 6.95
CA ILE A 134 -10.03 8.74 7.98
C ILE A 134 -11.41 8.20 8.38
N ARG A 135 -12.38 9.06 8.63
CA ARG A 135 -13.74 8.68 8.94
C ARG A 135 -14.38 7.83 7.84
N ARG A 136 -14.30 8.26 6.57
CA ARG A 136 -14.80 7.47 5.42
C ARG A 136 -14.14 6.09 5.33
N ALA A 137 -12.85 6.00 5.63
CA ALA A 137 -12.13 4.74 5.62
C ALA A 137 -12.58 3.80 6.75
N LEU A 138 -12.81 4.34 7.94
CA LEU A 138 -13.37 3.60 9.09
C LEU A 138 -14.77 3.09 8.78
N ASP A 139 -15.67 3.96 8.29
CA ASP A 139 -17.02 3.57 7.86
C ASP A 139 -17.01 2.43 6.86
N LEU A 140 -16.15 2.52 5.85
CA LEU A 140 -16.02 1.48 4.84
C LEU A 140 -15.51 0.17 5.45
N SER A 141 -14.55 0.25 6.36
CA SER A 141 -13.99 -0.92 7.04
C SER A 141 -15.02 -1.60 7.93
N LEU A 142 -15.78 -0.84 8.70
CA LEU A 142 -16.87 -1.35 9.55
C LEU A 142 -17.98 -2.01 8.73
N ARG A 143 -18.45 -1.35 7.66
CA ARG A 143 -19.46 -1.94 6.75
C ARG A 143 -19.05 -3.27 6.14
N ARG A 144 -17.75 -3.50 5.98
CA ARG A 144 -17.20 -4.77 5.46
C ARG A 144 -17.02 -5.81 6.56
N LEU A 145 -16.64 -5.38 7.76
CA LEU A 145 -16.35 -6.23 8.89
C LEU A 145 -17.63 -6.78 9.53
N THR A 146 -18.62 -5.93 9.73
CA THR A 146 -19.87 -6.29 10.43
C THR A 146 -20.55 -7.55 9.88
N PRO A 147 -20.76 -7.70 8.54
CA PRO A 147 -21.37 -8.93 8.02
C PRO A 147 -20.46 -10.16 8.16
N GLN A 148 -19.14 -10.00 8.21
CA GLN A 148 -18.20 -11.09 8.40
C GLN A 148 -18.23 -11.60 9.84
N LEU A 149 -18.27 -10.69 10.81
CA LEU A 149 -18.35 -11.02 12.22
C LEU A 149 -19.69 -11.70 12.57
N ALA A 150 -20.78 -11.28 11.93
CA ALA A 150 -22.08 -11.93 12.10
C ALA A 150 -22.10 -13.41 11.60
N ARG A 151 -21.18 -13.79 10.73
CA ARG A 151 -21.04 -15.18 10.23
C ARG A 151 -20.18 -16.06 11.12
N VAL A 152 -19.43 -15.49 12.06
CA VAL A 152 -18.50 -16.21 12.94
C VAL A 152 -18.68 -15.70 14.37
N PRO A 153 -19.85 -15.98 15.00
CA PRO A 153 -20.17 -15.47 16.34
C PRO A 153 -19.16 -15.94 17.40
N GLU A 154 -18.48 -17.06 17.18
CA GLU A 154 -17.47 -17.60 18.10
C GLU A 154 -16.24 -16.68 18.27
N LEU A 155 -15.97 -15.81 17.30
CA LEU A 155 -14.88 -14.81 17.40
C LEU A 155 -15.24 -13.62 18.28
N LEU A 156 -16.52 -13.46 18.64
CA LEU A 156 -17.03 -12.36 19.48
C LEU A 156 -18.02 -12.91 20.53
N PRO A 157 -17.56 -13.77 21.43
CA PRO A 157 -18.46 -14.49 22.36
C PRO A 157 -19.31 -13.57 23.24
N ASP A 158 -18.86 -12.33 23.48
CA ASP A 158 -19.55 -11.35 24.32
C ASP A 158 -19.97 -10.07 23.57
N GLY A 159 -19.74 -9.98 22.26
CA GLY A 159 -20.03 -8.80 21.45
C GLY A 159 -19.21 -7.55 21.83
N SER A 160 -18.38 -7.62 22.88
CA SER A 160 -17.65 -6.47 23.43
C SER A 160 -16.64 -5.86 22.46
N ALA A 161 -15.97 -6.69 21.65
CA ALA A 161 -15.00 -6.20 20.69
C ALA A 161 -15.67 -5.39 19.57
N LEU A 162 -16.83 -5.82 19.08
CA LEU A 162 -17.60 -5.05 18.10
C LEU A 162 -18.15 -3.76 18.70
N ALA A 163 -18.66 -3.81 19.92
CA ALA A 163 -19.13 -2.63 20.64
C ALA A 163 -18.00 -1.61 20.88
N ARG A 164 -16.79 -2.08 21.22
CA ARG A 164 -15.59 -1.22 21.34
C ARG A 164 -15.19 -0.58 20.02
N LEU A 165 -15.21 -1.33 18.92
CA LEU A 165 -14.91 -0.81 17.57
C LEU A 165 -15.93 0.25 17.13
N LEU A 166 -17.23 0.02 17.41
CA LEU A 166 -18.29 0.98 17.15
C LEU A 166 -18.14 2.22 18.02
N GLY A 167 -17.84 2.06 19.31
CA GLY A 167 -17.59 3.18 20.23
C GLY A 167 -16.38 4.02 19.84
N LEU A 168 -15.29 3.40 19.38
CA LEU A 168 -14.14 4.11 18.83
C LEU A 168 -14.47 4.87 17.55
N HIS A 169 -15.29 4.28 16.68
CA HIS A 169 -15.77 4.94 15.48
C HIS A 169 -16.58 6.19 15.80
N ASP A 170 -17.50 6.09 16.78
CA ASP A 170 -18.35 7.22 17.19
C ASP A 170 -17.54 8.32 17.86
N ALA A 171 -16.58 7.97 18.72
CA ALA A 171 -15.65 8.93 19.34
C ALA A 171 -14.78 9.65 18.29
N LEU A 172 -14.24 8.94 17.30
CA LEU A 172 -13.51 9.56 16.20
C LEU A 172 -14.41 10.43 15.31
N ALA A 173 -15.68 10.05 15.16
CA ALA A 173 -16.67 10.85 14.44
C ALA A 173 -17.02 12.16 15.18
N GLU A 174 -16.98 12.15 16.51
CA GLU A 174 -17.16 13.34 17.34
C GLU A 174 -15.94 14.26 17.29
N CYS A 175 -14.74 13.73 17.48
CA CYS A 175 -13.51 14.51 17.35
C CYS A 175 -13.34 15.18 15.97
N ALA A 176 -13.90 14.58 14.92
CA ALA A 176 -13.85 15.16 13.56
C ALA A 176 -14.89 16.27 13.34
N ARG A 177 -15.87 16.42 14.26
CA ARG A 177 -16.91 17.47 14.19
C ARG A 177 -16.53 18.74 14.91
N ASP A 178 -15.60 18.67 15.85
CA ASP A 178 -15.14 19.81 16.65
C ASP A 178 -13.61 19.93 16.54
N PRO A 179 -13.09 20.56 15.47
CA PRO A 179 -11.68 20.89 15.39
C PRO A 179 -11.42 22.10 16.30
N ALA A 180 -10.86 21.84 17.49
CA ALA A 180 -10.34 22.89 18.35
C ALA A 180 -9.19 23.65 17.67
#